data_4e4be5274b59cbd79ac1d72ff0cd399b
#
_entry.id   4e4be5274b59cbd79ac1d72ff0cd399b
#
_cell.length_a   1.000
_cell.length_b   1.000
_cell.length_c   1.000
_cell.angle_alpha   90.00
_cell.angle_beta   90.00
_cell.angle_gamma   90.00
#
_symmetry.space_group_name_H-M   'P 1'
#
loop_
_entity.id
_entity.type
_entity.pdbx_description
1 polymer ?
#
loop_
_entity_poly.entity_id
_entity_poly.type
_entity_poly.pdbx_seq_one_letter_code
_entity_poly.pdbx_strand_id
1 'polypeptide(L)'
;MFPDRSTPKRRVPCVGALVHDDDGRLLVVRRGREPGRGLWSVPGGRVEPGESDGVAVEREVLEETGLHVTVGIRVGTVVRDGPGGSSYDIRDYACAVTVPTTPVPGDDADEVRWVTRAELAALDLVDQLWDTLAEWGMLPR
;
A
#
# COMPACT_ATOMS: atom_id res chain seq x y z
N MET A 1 -4.29 40.92 -3.80
CA MET A 1 -4.37 39.97 -2.68
C MET A 1 -3.68 38.69 -3.06
N PHE A 2 -2.76 38.24 -2.24
CA PHE A 2 -2.01 37.02 -2.49
C PHE A 2 -2.66 35.86 -1.78
N PRO A 3 -2.72 34.66 -2.41
CA PRO A 3 -3.21 33.49 -1.71
C PRO A 3 -2.35 33.24 -0.46
N ASP A 4 -3.02 32.86 0.60
CA ASP A 4 -2.34 32.52 1.85
C ASP A 4 -1.51 31.25 1.67
N ARG A 5 -0.21 31.44 1.55
CA ARG A 5 0.73 30.33 1.38
C ARG A 5 1.11 29.67 2.70
N SER A 6 0.70 30.24 3.82
CA SER A 6 0.97 29.67 5.14
C SER A 6 -0.03 28.59 5.53
N THR A 7 -1.18 28.49 4.83
CA THR A 7 -2.16 27.43 5.08
C THR A 7 -1.60 26.10 4.61
N PRO A 8 -1.29 25.18 5.52
CA PRO A 8 -0.76 23.88 5.10
C PRO A 8 -1.81 23.11 4.28
N LYS A 9 -1.36 22.36 3.28
CA LYS A 9 -2.22 21.39 2.61
C LYS A 9 -2.74 20.41 3.64
N ARG A 10 -4.01 20.03 3.52
CA ARG A 10 -4.58 18.98 4.34
C ARG A 10 -3.83 17.69 4.06
N ARG A 11 -3.23 17.11 5.09
CA ARG A 11 -2.55 15.82 5.02
C ARG A 11 -3.49 14.72 5.47
N VAL A 12 -3.60 13.68 4.64
CA VAL A 12 -4.39 12.50 4.93
C VAL A 12 -3.43 11.36 5.27
N PRO A 13 -3.40 10.89 6.53
CA PRO A 13 -2.51 9.81 6.90
C PRO A 13 -2.97 8.49 6.27
N CYS A 14 -2.04 7.82 5.60
CA CYS A 14 -2.25 6.54 4.96
C CYS A 14 -1.12 5.58 5.32
N VAL A 15 -1.37 4.31 5.13
CA VAL A 15 -0.37 3.25 5.31
C VAL A 15 -0.39 2.30 4.12
N GLY A 16 0.75 1.66 3.90
CA GLY A 16 0.88 0.57 2.94
C GLY A 16 1.62 -0.59 3.58
N ALA A 17 1.39 -1.78 3.05
CA ALA A 17 1.98 -3.02 3.54
C ALA A 17 2.89 -3.62 2.49
N LEU A 18 4.16 -3.80 2.84
CA LEU A 18 5.15 -4.49 2.00
C LEU A 18 5.28 -5.91 2.56
N VAL A 19 4.49 -6.82 2.01
CA VAL A 19 4.41 -8.20 2.49
C VAL A 19 5.15 -9.11 1.53
N HIS A 20 6.24 -9.70 2.00
CA HIS A 20 6.98 -10.70 1.24
C HIS A 20 6.76 -12.08 1.85
N ASP A 21 6.59 -13.09 0.99
CA ASP A 21 6.52 -14.48 1.46
C ASP A 21 7.93 -15.06 1.61
N ASP A 22 8.00 -16.35 2.02
CA ASP A 22 9.27 -17.03 2.25
C ASP A 22 10.09 -17.18 0.96
N ASP A 23 9.45 -17.15 -0.21
CA ASP A 23 10.12 -17.20 -1.50
C ASP A 23 10.52 -15.81 -2.02
N GLY A 24 10.25 -14.76 -1.26
CA GLY A 24 10.56 -13.39 -1.63
C GLY A 24 9.59 -12.77 -2.62
N ARG A 25 8.40 -13.36 -2.82
CA ARG A 25 7.34 -12.78 -3.66
C ARG A 25 6.60 -11.71 -2.88
N LEU A 26 6.17 -10.69 -3.59
CA LEU A 26 5.45 -9.54 -3.02
C LEU A 26 3.94 -9.71 -3.18
N LEU A 27 3.20 -9.37 -2.14
CA LEU A 27 1.74 -9.35 -2.17
C LEU A 27 1.27 -8.06 -2.83
N VAL A 28 0.47 -8.19 -3.89
CA VAL A 28 -0.11 -7.04 -4.59
C VAL A 28 -1.59 -7.26 -4.84
N VAL A 29 -2.31 -6.15 -4.94
CA VAL A 29 -3.76 -6.14 -5.20
C VAL A 29 -4.04 -5.30 -6.44
N ARG A 30 -5.02 -5.74 -7.25
CA ARG A 30 -5.54 -4.92 -8.33
C ARG A 30 -6.68 -4.08 -7.79
N ARG A 31 -6.54 -2.77 -7.93
CA ARG A 31 -7.52 -1.82 -7.39
C ARG A 31 -8.86 -1.97 -8.11
N GLY A 32 -9.93 -2.13 -7.33
CA GLY A 32 -11.30 -2.22 -7.83
C GLY A 32 -12.04 -0.88 -7.85
N ARG A 33 -11.41 0.19 -7.35
CA ARG A 33 -12.02 1.53 -7.26
C ARG A 33 -11.05 2.63 -7.66
N GLU A 34 -11.60 3.78 -8.05
CA GLU A 34 -10.83 4.99 -8.28
C GLU A 34 -10.27 5.56 -6.94
N PRO A 35 -9.12 6.23 -6.94
CA PRO A 35 -8.22 6.44 -8.08
C PRO A 35 -7.42 5.19 -8.43
N GLY A 36 -7.02 5.07 -9.68
CA GLY A 36 -6.15 3.98 -10.12
C GLY A 36 -6.86 2.64 -10.33
N ARG A 37 -8.16 2.64 -10.61
CA ARG A 37 -8.92 1.42 -10.88
C ARG A 37 -8.26 0.58 -11.97
N GLY A 38 -8.08 -0.70 -11.71
CA GLY A 38 -7.43 -1.64 -12.62
C GLY A 38 -5.91 -1.69 -12.51
N LEU A 39 -5.29 -0.77 -11.76
CA LEU A 39 -3.85 -0.78 -11.51
C LEU A 39 -3.52 -1.61 -10.29
N TRP A 40 -2.30 -2.15 -10.28
CA TRP A 40 -1.80 -2.96 -9.18
C TRP A 40 -1.02 -2.11 -8.19
N SER A 41 -1.22 -2.38 -6.91
CA SER A 41 -0.50 -1.71 -5.82
C SER A 41 -0.26 -2.67 -4.67
N VAL A 42 0.54 -2.24 -3.70
CA VAL A 42 0.60 -2.95 -2.42
C VAL A 42 -0.68 -2.67 -1.63
N PRO A 43 -1.09 -3.57 -0.72
CA PRO A 43 -2.25 -3.33 0.13
C PRO A 43 -2.05 -2.07 0.99
N GLY A 44 -3.11 -1.36 1.25
CA GLY A 44 -3.05 -0.17 2.10
C GLY A 44 -4.28 0.71 1.98
N GLY A 45 -4.30 1.78 2.73
CA GLY A 45 -5.41 2.73 2.74
C GLY A 45 -5.24 3.78 3.82
N ARG A 46 -6.32 4.47 4.12
CA ARG A 46 -6.33 5.55 5.11
C ARG A 46 -6.28 5.01 6.53
N VAL A 47 -5.54 5.71 7.38
CA VAL A 47 -5.60 5.50 8.83
C VAL A 47 -6.92 6.10 9.35
N GLU A 48 -7.70 5.30 10.05
CA GLU A 48 -8.96 5.78 10.65
C GLU A 48 -8.69 6.52 11.96
N PRO A 49 -9.59 7.44 12.37
CA PRO A 49 -9.43 8.15 13.64
C PRO A 49 -9.23 7.19 14.81
N GLY A 50 -8.20 7.43 15.62
CA GLY A 50 -7.87 6.61 16.78
C GLY A 50 -7.03 5.38 16.49
N GLU A 51 -6.82 5.03 15.21
CA GLU A 51 -5.93 3.92 14.86
C GLU A 51 -4.46 4.34 14.92
N SER A 52 -3.59 3.42 15.38
CA SER A 52 -2.17 3.50 15.10
C SER A 52 -1.91 3.04 13.66
N ASP A 53 -0.72 3.37 13.13
CA ASP A 53 -0.33 2.87 11.82
C ASP A 53 -0.35 1.34 11.75
N GLY A 54 0.17 0.67 12.77
CA GLY A 54 0.19 -0.80 12.80
C GLY A 54 -1.19 -1.43 12.74
N VAL A 55 -2.14 -0.89 13.49
CA VAL A 55 -3.53 -1.34 13.46
C VAL A 55 -4.15 -1.11 12.09
N ALA A 56 -3.90 0.05 11.48
CA ALA A 56 -4.39 0.37 10.14
C ALA A 56 -3.82 -0.60 9.09
N VAL A 57 -2.52 -0.91 9.15
CA VAL A 57 -1.89 -1.86 8.24
C VAL A 57 -2.52 -3.25 8.38
N GLU A 58 -2.65 -3.76 9.59
CA GLU A 58 -3.28 -5.07 9.83
C GLU A 58 -4.71 -5.12 9.29
N ARG A 59 -5.48 -4.06 9.54
CA ARG A 59 -6.87 -3.97 9.08
C ARG A 59 -6.96 -3.95 7.55
N GLU A 60 -6.15 -3.10 6.90
CA GLU A 60 -6.18 -2.97 5.44
C GLU A 60 -5.76 -4.25 4.74
N VAL A 61 -4.71 -4.94 5.23
CA VAL A 61 -4.29 -6.22 4.66
C VAL A 61 -5.40 -7.25 4.80
N LEU A 62 -6.02 -7.34 5.96
CA LEU A 62 -7.12 -8.27 6.19
C LEU A 62 -8.33 -7.97 5.29
N GLU A 63 -8.72 -6.71 5.18
CA GLU A 63 -9.85 -6.30 4.34
C GLU A 63 -9.60 -6.59 2.86
N GLU A 64 -8.40 -6.33 2.37
CA GLU A 64 -8.10 -6.42 0.93
C GLU A 64 -7.67 -7.81 0.49
N THR A 65 -7.09 -8.60 1.37
CA THR A 65 -6.46 -9.89 1.00
C THR A 65 -6.91 -11.08 1.83
N GLY A 66 -7.60 -10.86 2.94
CA GLY A 66 -7.96 -11.93 3.86
C GLY A 66 -6.82 -12.46 4.71
N LEU A 67 -5.62 -11.89 4.59
CA LEU A 67 -4.44 -12.36 5.33
C LEU A 67 -4.26 -11.60 6.64
N HIS A 68 -3.77 -12.33 7.65
CA HIS A 68 -3.30 -11.74 8.90
C HIS A 68 -1.79 -11.56 8.84
N VAL A 69 -1.32 -10.37 9.19
CA VAL A 69 0.11 -10.04 9.16
C VAL A 69 0.59 -9.52 10.50
N THR A 70 1.87 -9.70 10.76
CA THR A 70 2.60 -8.99 11.80
C THR A 70 3.30 -7.80 11.13
N VAL A 71 3.09 -6.61 11.69
CA VAL A 71 3.67 -5.37 11.18
C VAL A 71 5.06 -5.18 11.79
N GLY A 72 6.05 -4.99 10.93
CA GLY A 72 7.43 -4.76 11.31
C GLY A 72 7.82 -3.28 11.25
N ILE A 73 9.00 -3.01 10.73
CA ILE A 73 9.55 -1.66 10.67
C ILE A 73 8.87 -0.82 9.59
N ARG A 74 8.84 0.48 9.80
CA ARG A 74 8.51 1.43 8.73
C ARG A 74 9.70 1.51 7.78
N VAL A 75 9.46 1.15 6.52
CA VAL A 75 10.49 1.13 5.48
C VAL A 75 10.71 2.53 4.91
N GLY A 76 9.63 3.27 4.70
CA GLY A 76 9.73 4.62 4.16
C GLY A 76 8.39 5.34 4.15
N THR A 77 8.43 6.57 3.67
CA THR A 77 7.26 7.44 3.56
C THR A 77 7.24 8.06 2.19
N VAL A 78 6.08 8.10 1.57
CA VAL A 78 5.86 8.80 0.30
C VAL A 78 4.69 9.77 0.47
N VAL A 79 4.79 10.90 -0.22
CA VAL A 79 3.74 11.91 -0.25
C VAL A 79 3.17 11.95 -1.66
N ARG A 80 1.87 11.87 -1.79
CA ARG A 80 1.15 11.92 -3.07
C ARG A 80 0.08 12.97 -3.02
N ASP A 81 -0.19 13.60 -4.17
CA ASP A 81 -1.29 14.53 -4.30
C ASP A 81 -2.62 13.78 -4.15
N GLY A 82 -3.51 14.38 -3.36
CA GLY A 82 -4.86 13.91 -3.17
C GLY A 82 -5.89 14.88 -3.74
N PRO A 83 -7.18 14.55 -3.64
CA PRO A 83 -8.25 15.42 -4.12
C PRO A 83 -8.34 16.71 -3.32
N GLY A 84 -8.79 17.78 -3.99
CA GLY A 84 -9.07 19.07 -3.35
C GLY A 84 -7.87 19.76 -2.73
N GLY A 85 -6.67 19.60 -3.31
CA GLY A 85 -5.45 20.21 -2.78
C GLY A 85 -4.90 19.53 -1.53
N SER A 86 -5.45 18.37 -1.15
CA SER A 86 -4.91 17.54 -0.06
C SER A 86 -3.67 16.80 -0.51
N SER A 87 -2.95 16.24 0.44
CA SER A 87 -1.87 15.28 0.14
C SER A 87 -2.05 14.02 0.98
N TYR A 88 -1.73 12.89 0.39
CA TYR A 88 -1.64 11.61 1.09
C TYR A 88 -0.24 11.46 1.65
N ASP A 89 -0.17 11.25 2.95
CA ASP A 89 1.07 10.95 3.66
C ASP A 89 1.08 9.45 3.94
N ILE A 90 1.81 8.70 3.10
CA ILE A 90 1.74 7.23 3.08
C ILE A 90 2.98 6.68 3.77
N ARG A 91 2.79 5.97 4.87
CA ARG A 91 3.87 5.27 5.58
C ARG A 91 3.79 3.79 5.26
N ASP A 92 4.85 3.25 4.67
CA ASP A 92 4.91 1.85 4.25
C ASP A 92 5.70 1.01 5.26
N TYR A 93 5.13 -0.12 5.64
CA TYR A 93 5.66 -1.02 6.66
C TYR A 93 5.97 -2.39 6.09
N ALA A 94 7.11 -2.95 6.48
CA ALA A 94 7.43 -4.34 6.20
C ALA A 94 6.54 -5.24 7.06
N CYS A 95 5.96 -6.26 6.45
CA CYS A 95 5.03 -7.17 7.12
C CYS A 95 5.35 -8.62 6.79
N ALA A 96 4.99 -9.51 7.72
CA ALA A 96 5.07 -10.95 7.52
C ALA A 96 3.71 -11.59 7.77
N VAL A 97 3.33 -12.57 6.96
CA VAL A 97 2.09 -13.33 7.16
C VAL A 97 2.23 -14.20 8.41
N THR A 98 1.25 -14.13 9.31
CA THR A 98 1.29 -14.91 10.57
C THR A 98 0.81 -16.34 10.37
N VAL A 99 -0.21 -16.54 9.53
CA VAL A 99 -0.74 -17.86 9.20
C VAL A 99 -0.82 -17.98 7.68
N PRO A 100 -0.05 -18.88 7.05
CA PRO A 100 -0.11 -19.07 5.60
C PRO A 100 -1.49 -19.56 5.16
N THR A 101 -2.20 -18.74 4.40
CA THR A 101 -3.49 -19.09 3.81
C THR A 101 -3.52 -18.50 2.39
N THR A 102 -4.44 -19.02 1.57
CA THR A 102 -4.64 -18.46 0.23
C THR A 102 -5.31 -17.10 0.35
N PRO A 103 -4.73 -16.03 -0.24
CA PRO A 103 -5.37 -14.73 -0.21
C PRO A 103 -6.68 -14.72 -1.00
N VAL A 104 -7.65 -13.96 -0.50
CA VAL A 104 -8.96 -13.78 -1.13
C VAL A 104 -9.21 -12.27 -1.24
N PRO A 105 -9.48 -11.75 -2.46
CA PRO A 105 -9.73 -10.32 -2.62
C PRO A 105 -10.97 -9.89 -1.84
N GLY A 106 -10.85 -8.76 -1.14
CA GLY A 106 -11.96 -8.09 -0.49
C GLY A 106 -12.77 -7.24 -1.47
N ASP A 107 -13.72 -6.47 -0.94
CA ASP A 107 -14.69 -5.73 -1.77
C ASP A 107 -14.06 -4.65 -2.66
N ASP A 108 -12.94 -4.07 -2.23
CA ASP A 108 -12.26 -2.98 -2.93
C ASP A 108 -11.12 -3.47 -3.84
N ALA A 109 -10.88 -4.76 -3.88
CA ALA A 109 -9.84 -5.38 -4.70
C ALA A 109 -10.46 -6.37 -5.69
N ASP A 110 -10.09 -6.27 -6.96
CA ASP A 110 -10.57 -7.20 -7.98
C ASP A 110 -9.76 -8.50 -7.99
N GLU A 111 -8.50 -8.43 -7.59
CA GLU A 111 -7.60 -9.57 -7.60
C GLU A 111 -6.47 -9.36 -6.59
N VAL A 112 -5.94 -10.46 -6.06
CA VAL A 112 -4.76 -10.48 -5.18
C VAL A 112 -3.79 -11.51 -5.72
N ARG A 113 -2.49 -11.16 -5.75
CA ARG A 113 -1.44 -12.08 -6.20
C ARG A 113 -0.18 -11.96 -5.34
N TRP A 114 0.51 -13.07 -5.20
CA TRP A 114 1.93 -13.10 -4.87
C TRP A 114 2.72 -13.05 -6.17
N VAL A 115 3.61 -12.08 -6.32
CA VAL A 115 4.33 -11.88 -7.58
C VAL A 115 5.84 -11.89 -7.38
N THR A 116 6.51 -12.48 -8.38
CA THR A 116 7.97 -12.37 -8.53
C THR A 116 8.31 -11.01 -9.15
N ARG A 117 9.62 -10.68 -9.19
CA ARG A 117 10.08 -9.45 -9.84
C ARG A 117 9.64 -9.38 -11.31
N ALA A 118 9.81 -10.48 -12.04
CA ALA A 118 9.42 -10.53 -13.45
C ALA A 118 7.91 -10.34 -13.63
N GLU A 119 7.12 -10.96 -12.78
CA GLU A 119 5.67 -10.80 -12.80
C GLU A 119 5.25 -9.37 -12.47
N LEU A 120 5.88 -8.76 -11.45
CA LEU A 120 5.60 -7.37 -11.08
C LEU A 120 5.91 -6.42 -12.25
N ALA A 121 7.03 -6.65 -12.94
CA ALA A 121 7.44 -5.83 -14.08
C ALA A 121 6.45 -5.90 -15.24
N ALA A 122 5.66 -6.96 -15.33
CA ALA A 122 4.66 -7.16 -16.40
C ALA A 122 3.29 -6.60 -16.05
N LEU A 123 3.08 -6.12 -14.83
CA LEU A 123 1.79 -5.58 -14.39
C LEU A 123 1.70 -4.07 -14.62
N ASP A 124 0.46 -3.59 -14.79
CA ASP A 124 0.18 -2.15 -14.81
C ASP A 124 0.13 -1.64 -13.36
N LEU A 125 1.20 -1.01 -12.93
CA LEU A 125 1.36 -0.56 -11.56
C LEU A 125 0.86 0.86 -11.36
N VAL A 126 0.43 1.17 -10.13
CA VAL A 126 0.20 2.56 -9.73
C VAL A 126 1.50 3.35 -9.89
N ASP A 127 1.35 4.66 -10.13
CA ASP A 127 2.49 5.53 -10.45
C ASP A 127 3.58 5.45 -9.39
N GLN A 128 4.83 5.35 -9.85
CA GLN A 128 6.05 5.36 -9.03
C GLN A 128 6.26 4.14 -8.11
N LEU A 129 5.36 3.14 -8.12
CA LEU A 129 5.51 1.99 -7.21
C LEU A 129 6.81 1.23 -7.44
N TRP A 130 7.13 0.91 -8.71
CA TRP A 130 8.36 0.21 -9.03
C TRP A 130 9.60 0.96 -8.53
N ASP A 131 9.69 2.25 -8.87
CA ASP A 131 10.85 3.06 -8.52
C ASP A 131 11.02 3.19 -7.01
N THR A 132 9.91 3.35 -6.28
CA THR A 132 9.93 3.44 -4.83
C THR A 132 10.41 2.14 -4.20
N LEU A 133 9.89 0.99 -4.65
CA LEU A 133 10.34 -0.31 -4.15
C LEU A 133 11.80 -0.57 -4.47
N ALA A 134 12.25 -0.19 -5.67
CA ALA A 134 13.65 -0.34 -6.07
C ALA A 134 14.57 0.50 -5.19
N GLU A 135 14.20 1.76 -4.95
CA GLU A 135 14.96 2.66 -4.08
C GLU A 135 15.09 2.12 -2.66
N TRP A 136 14.04 1.51 -2.14
CA TRP A 136 14.03 0.98 -0.77
C TRP A 136 14.61 -0.44 -0.66
N GLY A 137 14.98 -1.06 -1.76
CA GLY A 137 15.48 -2.44 -1.75
C GLY A 137 14.40 -3.46 -1.46
N MET A 138 13.14 -3.16 -1.78
CA MET A 138 11.97 -3.97 -1.46
C MET A 138 11.33 -4.66 -2.66
N LEU A 139 11.96 -4.61 -3.83
CA LEU A 139 11.47 -5.37 -4.98
C LEU A 139 11.45 -6.87 -4.65
N PRO A 140 10.47 -7.63 -5.14
CA PRO A 140 10.45 -9.08 -4.97
C PRO A 140 11.60 -9.74 -5.71
N ARG A 141 11.85 -10.98 -5.39
CA ARG A 141 12.84 -11.82 -6.08
C ARG A 141 12.36 -12.24 -7.46
#